data_87230cdaac6c58640daf52aae54c2270
#
_entry.id   87230cdaac6c58640daf52aae54c2270
#
_cell.length_a   1.000
_cell.length_b   1.000
_cell.length_c   1.000
_cell.angle_alpha   90.00
_cell.angle_beta   90.00
_cell.angle_gamma   90.00
#
_symmetry.space_group_name_H-M   'P 1'
#
loop_
_entity.id
_entity.type
_entity.pdbx_description
1 polymer ?
#
loop_
_entity_poly.entity_id
_entity_poly.type
_entity_poly.pdbx_seq_one_letter_code
_entity_poly.pdbx_strand_id
1 'polypeptide(L)'
;DHLDYHGNLASYEKAKKRILMAKQKISYETDPYKLFEWITESKPKKIKFNNLPYRYEIISSNVVNDSKSTNYHSLSHALKKAKHSFKKSKYSLIVCGDPKKEGYRNIKVDGPEKIYMFGSYAKNINKCIEHPKKIIVNSLDDALNQIYENTRPNNILFSPGYPSGNDFKNYSERGKYFNLKLGKYLSKWK
;
A
#
# COMPACT_ATOMS: atom_id res chain seq x y z
N ASP A 1 -9.08 11.06 1.60
CA ASP A 1 -9.03 10.35 2.86
C ASP A 1 -9.80 11.11 3.94
N HIS A 2 -10.40 10.41 4.92
CA HIS A 2 -11.21 11.03 5.99
C HIS A 2 -12.48 11.78 5.53
N LEU A 3 -13.09 11.37 4.42
CA LEU A 3 -14.36 11.94 3.96
C LEU A 3 -15.53 11.59 4.91
N ASP A 4 -15.41 10.49 5.62
CA ASP A 4 -16.31 10.09 6.72
C ASP A 4 -16.37 11.13 7.85
N TYR A 5 -15.25 11.80 8.13
CA TYR A 5 -15.17 12.90 9.11
C TYR A 5 -15.57 14.26 8.52
N HIS A 6 -15.13 14.55 7.31
CA HIS A 6 -15.33 15.87 6.67
C HIS A 6 -16.63 15.98 5.85
N GLY A 7 -17.34 14.87 5.63
CA GLY A 7 -18.58 14.77 4.87
C GLY A 7 -18.40 14.85 3.35
N ASN A 8 -17.51 15.70 2.86
CA ASN A 8 -17.22 15.83 1.43
C ASN A 8 -15.81 16.35 1.17
N LEU A 9 -15.36 16.24 -0.09
CA LEU A 9 -14.02 16.65 -0.50
C LEU A 9 -13.77 18.15 -0.30
N ALA A 10 -14.75 19.00 -0.57
CA ALA A 10 -14.62 20.46 -0.42
C ALA A 10 -14.36 20.85 1.04
N SER A 11 -15.06 20.23 2.00
CA SER A 11 -14.85 20.43 3.43
C SER A 11 -13.47 19.94 3.88
N TYR A 12 -13.01 18.80 3.36
CA TYR A 12 -11.68 18.28 3.60
C TYR A 12 -10.59 19.23 3.08
N GLU A 13 -10.73 19.73 1.85
CA GLU A 13 -9.79 20.68 1.26
C GLU A 13 -9.78 22.02 2.03
N LYS A 14 -10.97 22.53 2.42
CA LYS A 14 -11.09 23.73 3.24
C LYS A 14 -10.38 23.58 4.59
N ALA A 15 -10.52 22.42 5.24
CA ALA A 15 -9.82 22.13 6.49
C ALA A 15 -8.28 22.11 6.32
N LYS A 16 -7.80 21.51 5.25
CA LYS A 16 -6.36 21.52 4.91
C LYS A 16 -5.84 22.91 4.55
N LYS A 17 -6.61 23.70 3.81
CA LYS A 17 -6.23 25.06 3.44
C LYS A 17 -6.08 26.01 4.64
N ARG A 18 -6.59 25.67 5.83
CA ARG A 18 -6.32 26.45 7.05
C ARG A 18 -4.82 26.55 7.36
N ILE A 19 -4.03 25.56 7.00
CA ILE A 19 -2.55 25.60 7.15
C ILE A 19 -1.97 26.72 6.28
N LEU A 20 -2.60 27.03 5.13
CA LEU A 20 -2.19 28.09 4.21
C LEU A 20 -2.49 29.50 4.75
N MET A 21 -3.30 29.62 5.81
CA MET A 21 -3.60 30.89 6.47
C MET A 21 -2.53 31.26 7.52
N ALA A 22 -1.57 30.38 7.80
CA ALA A 22 -0.44 30.71 8.63
C ALA A 22 0.38 31.83 7.99
N LYS A 23 0.84 32.81 8.77
CA LYS A 23 1.64 33.95 8.31
C LYS A 23 3.01 33.54 7.72
N GLN A 24 3.39 32.27 7.84
CA GLN A 24 4.65 31.74 7.34
C GLN A 24 4.49 31.15 5.95
N LYS A 25 5.59 31.15 5.20
CA LYS A 25 5.64 30.55 3.85
C LYS A 25 5.30 29.06 3.90
N ILE A 26 4.64 28.56 2.85
CA ILE A 26 4.30 27.17 2.69
C ILE A 26 5.05 26.63 1.47
N SER A 27 5.63 25.45 1.63
CA SER A 27 6.28 24.75 0.55
C SER A 27 5.43 23.59 0.04
N TYR A 28 5.37 23.42 -1.27
CA TYR A 28 4.86 22.23 -1.95
C TYR A 28 5.98 21.23 -2.30
N GLU A 29 7.19 21.49 -1.81
CA GLU A 29 8.34 20.62 -2.03
C GLU A 29 8.11 19.24 -1.37
N THR A 30 8.44 18.20 -2.11
CA THR A 30 8.30 16.79 -1.68
C THR A 30 9.64 16.13 -1.40
N ASP A 31 10.75 16.74 -1.84
CA ASP A 31 12.08 16.29 -1.52
C ASP A 31 12.40 16.63 -0.05
N PRO A 32 12.67 15.63 0.81
CA PRO A 32 12.87 15.87 2.25
C PRO A 32 14.14 16.71 2.54
N TYR A 33 15.16 16.68 1.69
CA TYR A 33 16.37 17.48 1.87
C TYR A 33 16.12 18.96 1.55
N LYS A 34 15.42 19.23 0.46
CA LYS A 34 15.02 20.58 0.09
C LYS A 34 14.01 21.16 1.09
N LEU A 35 13.09 20.33 1.59
CA LEU A 35 12.15 20.74 2.62
C LEU A 35 12.86 21.07 3.92
N PHE A 36 13.85 20.28 4.34
CA PHE A 36 14.69 20.56 5.49
C PHE A 36 15.45 21.89 5.33
N GLU A 37 16.10 22.10 4.18
CA GLU A 37 16.84 23.34 3.86
C GLU A 37 15.89 24.54 3.90
N TRP A 38 14.70 24.41 3.36
CA TRP A 38 13.69 25.46 3.38
C TRP A 38 13.18 25.80 4.79
N ILE A 39 13.01 24.80 5.68
CA ILE A 39 12.54 25.00 7.07
C ILE A 39 13.64 25.60 7.93
N THR A 40 14.86 25.11 7.79
CA THR A 40 15.98 25.41 8.74
C THR A 40 16.94 26.44 8.22
N GLU A 41 16.81 26.87 6.94
CA GLU A 41 17.75 27.73 6.23
C GLU A 41 19.20 27.21 6.24
N SER A 42 19.34 25.88 6.44
CA SER A 42 20.62 25.21 6.60
C SER A 42 20.68 23.99 5.68
N LYS A 43 21.84 23.75 5.08
CA LYS A 43 22.03 22.51 4.32
C LYS A 43 22.04 21.30 5.25
N PRO A 44 21.25 20.25 4.95
CA PRO A 44 21.27 19.05 5.76
C PRO A 44 22.66 18.41 5.70
N LYS A 45 23.25 18.11 6.85
CA LYS A 45 24.35 17.18 6.93
C LYS A 45 23.88 15.87 6.29
N LYS A 46 24.78 14.99 5.81
CA LYS A 46 24.46 13.70 5.17
C LYS A 46 23.52 12.84 6.07
N ILE A 47 22.25 13.22 6.15
CA ILE A 47 21.21 12.52 6.91
C ILE A 47 20.48 11.62 5.92
N LYS A 48 20.48 10.32 6.18
CA LYS A 48 19.66 9.39 5.44
C LYS A 48 18.26 9.39 6.04
N PHE A 49 17.28 9.93 5.32
CA PHE A 49 15.88 9.80 5.73
C PHE A 49 15.42 8.36 5.48
N ASN A 50 15.04 7.70 6.54
CA ASN A 50 14.47 6.36 6.43
C ASN A 50 12.97 6.46 6.07
N ASN A 51 12.54 5.63 5.14
CA ASN A 51 11.11 5.47 4.88
C ASN A 51 10.39 4.93 6.11
N LEU A 52 9.12 5.31 6.27
CA LEU A 52 8.27 4.70 7.27
C LEU A 52 8.14 3.20 7.00
N PRO A 53 8.17 2.35 8.02
CA PRO A 53 7.95 0.92 7.88
C PRO A 53 6.64 0.64 7.12
N TYR A 54 6.65 -0.41 6.31
CA TYR A 54 5.47 -0.86 5.54
C TYR A 54 4.92 0.16 4.54
N ARG A 55 5.69 1.21 4.20
CA ARG A 55 5.36 2.16 3.13
C ARG A 55 6.23 1.87 1.92
N TYR A 56 5.75 1.00 1.05
CA TYR A 56 6.47 0.48 -0.10
C TYR A 56 7.87 -0.03 0.27
N GLU A 57 7.94 -0.79 1.35
CA GLU A 57 9.16 -1.36 1.91
C GLU A 57 9.62 -2.54 1.04
N ILE A 58 10.83 -2.44 0.51
CA ILE A 58 11.43 -3.51 -0.29
C ILE A 58 12.01 -4.55 0.67
N ILE A 59 11.36 -5.71 0.77
CA ILE A 59 11.80 -6.81 1.63
C ILE A 59 12.89 -7.63 0.92
N SER A 60 12.73 -7.83 -0.38
CA SER A 60 13.72 -8.49 -1.25
C SER A 60 13.58 -7.95 -2.68
N SER A 61 14.43 -8.40 -3.59
CA SER A 61 14.38 -7.98 -5.00
C SER A 61 13.02 -8.23 -5.68
N ASN A 62 12.23 -9.15 -5.14
CA ASN A 62 10.95 -9.59 -5.70
C ASN A 62 9.75 -9.43 -4.76
N VAL A 63 9.93 -8.86 -3.56
CA VAL A 63 8.82 -8.68 -2.60
C VAL A 63 8.81 -7.27 -2.04
N VAL A 64 7.63 -6.65 -2.10
CA VAL A 64 7.35 -5.32 -1.55
C VAL A 64 6.21 -5.42 -0.54
N ASN A 65 6.43 -4.87 0.67
CA ASN A 65 5.42 -4.67 1.68
C ASN A 65 4.97 -3.21 1.70
N ASP A 66 3.74 -2.97 1.28
CA ASP A 66 3.11 -1.64 1.27
C ASP A 66 1.82 -1.66 2.11
N SER A 67 1.88 -2.30 3.28
CA SER A 67 0.73 -2.37 4.19
C SER A 67 0.18 -1.00 4.60
N LYS A 68 0.97 0.08 4.48
CA LYS A 68 0.55 1.46 4.69
C LYS A 68 -0.42 1.97 3.61
N SER A 69 -0.59 1.25 2.51
CA SER A 69 -1.62 1.51 1.50
C SER A 69 -3.01 1.23 2.09
N THR A 70 -3.69 2.26 2.54
CA THR A 70 -4.98 2.17 3.25
C THR A 70 -6.15 2.81 2.49
N ASN A 71 -5.91 3.22 1.24
CA ASN A 71 -6.91 3.77 0.33
C ASN A 71 -6.52 3.52 -1.13
N TYR A 72 -7.47 3.73 -2.03
CA TYR A 72 -7.28 3.52 -3.47
C TYR A 72 -6.16 4.38 -4.06
N HIS A 73 -6.02 5.62 -3.61
CA HIS A 73 -4.98 6.51 -4.12
C HIS A 73 -3.58 5.96 -3.85
N SER A 74 -3.32 5.47 -2.63
CA SER A 74 -2.04 4.84 -2.28
C SER A 74 -1.82 3.53 -3.03
N LEU A 75 -2.86 2.70 -3.23
CA LEU A 75 -2.78 1.50 -4.06
C LEU A 75 -2.40 1.86 -5.50
N SER A 76 -3.03 2.88 -6.09
CA SER A 76 -2.72 3.34 -7.45
C SER A 76 -1.26 3.76 -7.60
N HIS A 77 -0.70 4.47 -6.61
CA HIS A 77 0.72 4.80 -6.57
C HIS A 77 1.61 3.57 -6.47
N ALA A 78 1.26 2.60 -5.62
CA ALA A 78 1.99 1.36 -5.47
C ALA A 78 2.02 0.55 -6.78
N LEU A 79 0.89 0.45 -7.49
CA LEU A 79 0.80 -0.22 -8.78
C LEU A 79 1.70 0.43 -9.85
N LYS A 80 1.71 1.77 -9.92
CA LYS A 80 2.60 2.51 -10.83
C LYS A 80 4.06 2.23 -10.50
N LYS A 81 4.43 2.27 -9.23
CA LYS A 81 5.81 2.02 -8.77
C LYS A 81 6.24 0.58 -9.00
N ALA A 82 5.33 -0.39 -8.85
CA ALA A 82 5.61 -1.81 -9.08
C ALA A 82 6.07 -2.12 -10.51
N LYS A 83 5.54 -1.44 -11.51
CA LYS A 83 5.98 -1.58 -12.91
C LYS A 83 7.47 -1.31 -13.08
N HIS A 84 8.03 -0.37 -12.32
CA HIS A 84 9.46 -0.03 -12.35
C HIS A 84 10.26 -0.97 -11.44
N SER A 85 9.79 -1.20 -10.20
CA SER A 85 10.48 -2.06 -9.22
C SER A 85 10.67 -3.48 -9.71
N PHE A 86 9.67 -4.03 -10.39
CA PHE A 86 9.71 -5.39 -10.93
C PHE A 86 10.16 -5.43 -12.41
N LYS A 87 10.75 -4.35 -12.94
CA LYS A 87 11.30 -4.27 -14.30
C LYS A 87 10.33 -4.79 -15.36
N LYS A 88 9.06 -4.44 -15.25
CA LYS A 88 7.93 -4.90 -16.10
C LYS A 88 7.66 -6.42 -16.04
N SER A 89 8.29 -7.14 -15.12
CA SER A 89 7.99 -8.56 -14.93
C SER A 89 6.62 -8.74 -14.28
N LYS A 90 6.03 -9.91 -14.50
CA LYS A 90 4.75 -10.28 -13.87
C LYS A 90 4.87 -10.27 -12.35
N TYR A 91 3.81 -9.90 -11.67
CA TYR A 91 3.73 -9.92 -10.21
C TYR A 91 2.32 -10.25 -9.74
N SER A 92 2.23 -10.78 -8.54
CA SER A 92 0.99 -11.00 -7.82
C SER A 92 0.71 -9.83 -6.88
N LEU A 93 -0.52 -9.33 -6.87
CA LEU A 93 -1.00 -8.36 -5.91
C LEU A 93 -1.76 -9.09 -4.80
N ILE A 94 -1.48 -8.75 -3.55
CA ILE A 94 -2.24 -9.24 -2.39
C ILE A 94 -2.95 -8.05 -1.74
N VAL A 95 -4.27 -8.15 -1.59
CA VAL A 95 -5.14 -7.12 -1.01
C VAL A 95 -5.99 -7.67 0.14
N CYS A 96 -6.30 -6.81 1.10
CA CYS A 96 -7.18 -7.13 2.24
C CYS A 96 -7.63 -5.83 2.92
N GLY A 97 -8.55 -5.93 3.88
CA GLY A 97 -9.03 -4.79 4.66
C GLY A 97 -10.46 -4.38 4.30
N ASP A 98 -10.95 -3.31 4.91
CA ASP A 98 -12.35 -2.90 4.82
C ASP A 98 -12.58 -1.84 3.73
N PRO A 99 -13.31 -2.14 2.64
CA PRO A 99 -13.60 -1.20 1.58
C PRO A 99 -14.69 -0.18 1.95
N LYS A 100 -15.33 -0.28 3.11
CA LYS A 100 -16.44 0.61 3.52
C LYS A 100 -16.06 2.09 3.48
N LYS A 101 -14.85 2.42 3.92
CA LYS A 101 -14.36 3.82 3.92
C LYS A 101 -14.17 4.41 2.52
N GLU A 102 -14.00 3.58 1.51
CA GLU A 102 -13.94 3.96 0.09
C GLU A 102 -15.33 3.91 -0.58
N GLY A 103 -16.42 3.74 0.19
CA GLY A 103 -17.78 3.68 -0.31
C GLY A 103 -18.04 2.53 -1.27
N TYR A 104 -17.32 1.40 -1.13
CA TYR A 104 -17.39 0.24 -2.05
C TYR A 104 -17.19 0.62 -3.52
N ARG A 105 -16.36 1.62 -3.77
CA ARG A 105 -16.08 2.12 -5.11
C ARG A 105 -15.50 1.03 -6.00
N ASN A 106 -16.03 0.94 -7.22
CA ASN A 106 -15.45 0.09 -8.26
C ASN A 106 -14.13 0.68 -8.76
N ILE A 107 -13.09 -0.15 -8.78
CA ILE A 107 -11.76 0.23 -9.21
C ILE A 107 -11.22 -0.78 -10.22
N LYS A 108 -10.74 -0.29 -11.33
CA LYS A 108 -9.99 -1.10 -12.29
C LYS A 108 -8.53 -1.17 -11.85
N VAL A 109 -8.00 -2.39 -11.75
CA VAL A 109 -6.62 -2.65 -11.34
C VAL A 109 -5.87 -3.26 -12.51
N ASP A 110 -4.92 -2.50 -13.05
CA ASP A 110 -4.08 -2.94 -14.16
C ASP A 110 -2.63 -3.16 -13.68
N GLY A 111 -1.99 -4.18 -14.21
CA GLY A 111 -0.56 -4.45 -14.00
C GLY A 111 -0.24 -5.78 -13.32
N PRO A 112 -0.89 -6.19 -12.21
CA PRO A 112 -0.64 -7.52 -11.65
C PRO A 112 -1.09 -8.62 -12.60
N GLU A 113 -0.46 -9.79 -12.54
CA GLU A 113 -0.93 -10.97 -13.26
C GLU A 113 -2.14 -11.61 -12.59
N LYS A 114 -2.15 -11.61 -11.23
CA LYS A 114 -3.22 -12.15 -10.40
C LYS A 114 -3.41 -11.27 -9.18
N ILE A 115 -4.63 -11.23 -8.67
CA ILE A 115 -4.97 -10.55 -7.41
C ILE A 115 -5.49 -11.57 -6.43
N TYR A 116 -4.83 -11.67 -5.28
CA TYR A 116 -5.25 -12.50 -4.16
C TYR A 116 -5.93 -11.64 -3.10
N MET A 117 -7.07 -12.09 -2.62
CA MET A 117 -7.88 -11.38 -1.63
C MET A 117 -8.14 -12.29 -0.44
N PHE A 118 -7.86 -11.80 0.77
CA PHE A 118 -8.11 -12.55 2.00
C PHE A 118 -8.70 -11.66 3.09
N GLY A 119 -9.12 -12.28 4.19
CA GLY A 119 -9.70 -11.63 5.36
C GLY A 119 -11.21 -11.46 5.29
N SER A 120 -11.77 -10.87 6.34
CA SER A 120 -13.22 -10.78 6.58
C SER A 120 -13.97 -10.09 5.44
N TYR A 121 -13.32 -9.20 4.70
CA TYR A 121 -13.93 -8.39 3.64
C TYR A 121 -13.56 -8.85 2.21
N ALA A 122 -12.92 -10.01 2.05
CA ALA A 122 -12.44 -10.49 0.74
C ALA A 122 -13.55 -10.53 -0.32
N LYS A 123 -14.76 -10.98 0.04
CA LYS A 123 -15.93 -11.00 -0.85
C LYS A 123 -16.37 -9.59 -1.27
N ASN A 124 -16.29 -8.62 -0.37
CA ASN A 124 -16.63 -7.22 -0.65
C ASN A 124 -15.59 -6.60 -1.59
N ILE A 125 -14.31 -6.82 -1.30
CA ILE A 125 -13.18 -6.37 -2.15
C ILE A 125 -13.30 -6.95 -3.55
N ASN A 126 -13.66 -8.22 -3.67
CA ASN A 126 -13.84 -8.88 -4.97
C ASN A 126 -14.91 -8.20 -5.83
N LYS A 127 -15.95 -7.63 -5.22
CA LYS A 127 -16.98 -6.86 -5.93
C LYS A 127 -16.48 -5.47 -6.34
N CYS A 128 -15.56 -4.89 -5.56
CA CYS A 128 -15.02 -3.55 -5.81
C CYS A 128 -13.87 -3.53 -6.83
N ILE A 129 -13.17 -4.64 -7.03
CA ILE A 129 -12.03 -4.71 -7.95
C ILE A 129 -12.44 -5.32 -9.28
N GLU A 130 -12.16 -4.61 -10.36
CA GLU A 130 -12.26 -5.11 -11.74
C GLU A 130 -10.88 -5.59 -12.20
N HIS A 131 -10.75 -6.91 -12.39
CA HIS A 131 -9.55 -7.57 -12.90
C HIS A 131 -9.88 -8.98 -13.39
N PRO A 132 -9.29 -9.48 -14.51
CA PRO A 132 -9.64 -10.77 -15.10
C PRO A 132 -9.27 -11.98 -14.23
N LYS A 133 -8.23 -11.87 -13.39
CA LYS A 133 -7.74 -12.98 -12.56
C LYS A 133 -7.75 -12.58 -11.08
N LYS A 134 -8.89 -12.81 -10.43
CA LYS A 134 -9.14 -12.55 -9.01
C LYS A 134 -9.35 -13.86 -8.26
N ILE A 135 -8.71 -14.02 -7.12
CA ILE A 135 -8.74 -15.24 -6.31
C ILE A 135 -9.03 -14.84 -4.88
N ILE A 136 -10.13 -15.34 -4.32
CA ILE A 136 -10.40 -15.25 -2.88
C ILE A 136 -9.75 -16.46 -2.23
N VAL A 137 -8.97 -16.23 -1.20
CA VAL A 137 -8.31 -17.25 -0.39
C VAL A 137 -8.71 -17.13 1.08
N ASN A 138 -8.59 -18.20 1.85
CA ASN A 138 -8.98 -18.19 3.26
C ASN A 138 -8.00 -17.40 4.14
N SER A 139 -6.73 -17.38 3.77
CA SER A 139 -5.67 -16.76 4.57
C SER A 139 -4.55 -16.17 3.70
N LEU A 140 -3.69 -15.38 4.33
CA LEU A 140 -2.44 -14.94 3.70
C LEU A 140 -1.51 -16.13 3.40
N ASP A 141 -1.48 -17.16 4.26
CA ASP A 141 -0.70 -18.36 4.02
C ASP A 141 -1.16 -19.05 2.73
N ASP A 142 -2.48 -19.15 2.48
CA ASP A 142 -3.00 -19.75 1.25
C ASP A 142 -2.61 -18.93 0.01
N ALA A 143 -2.64 -17.58 0.11
CA ALA A 143 -2.17 -16.73 -0.97
C ALA A 143 -0.68 -16.98 -1.28
N LEU A 144 0.15 -17.01 -0.26
CA LEU A 144 1.59 -17.25 -0.39
C LEU A 144 1.88 -18.65 -0.91
N ASN A 145 1.18 -19.69 -0.41
CA ASN A 145 1.30 -21.05 -0.93
C ASN A 145 1.04 -21.09 -2.44
N GLN A 146 -0.11 -20.58 -2.88
CA GLN A 146 -0.46 -20.58 -4.31
C GLN A 146 0.51 -19.77 -5.17
N ILE A 147 1.11 -18.71 -4.63
CA ILE A 147 2.12 -17.91 -5.34
C ILE A 147 3.42 -18.71 -5.47
N TYR A 148 3.87 -19.37 -4.39
CA TYR A 148 5.15 -20.07 -4.37
C TYR A 148 5.10 -21.49 -4.97
N GLU A 149 3.96 -22.16 -4.98
CA GLU A 149 3.79 -23.48 -5.62
C GLU A 149 3.92 -23.42 -7.14
N ASN A 150 3.67 -22.27 -7.75
CA ASN A 150 3.78 -22.07 -9.20
C ASN A 150 5.22 -21.82 -9.69
N THR A 151 6.23 -22.40 -9.07
CA THR A 151 7.57 -22.75 -9.57
C THR A 151 8.53 -21.69 -10.09
N ARG A 152 8.32 -20.41 -9.86
CA ARG A 152 9.33 -19.35 -10.09
C ARG A 152 9.15 -18.24 -9.09
N PRO A 153 10.21 -17.51 -8.70
CA PRO A 153 10.08 -16.38 -7.80
C PRO A 153 9.16 -15.33 -8.43
N ASN A 154 7.87 -15.44 -8.15
CA ASN A 154 6.90 -14.47 -8.56
C ASN A 154 7.13 -13.20 -7.73
N ASN A 155 7.19 -12.07 -8.40
CA ASN A 155 7.19 -10.81 -7.69
C ASN A 155 5.87 -10.64 -6.92
N ILE A 156 5.96 -10.14 -5.69
CA ILE A 156 4.82 -9.95 -4.80
C ILE A 156 4.74 -8.49 -4.40
N LEU A 157 3.60 -7.88 -4.65
CA LEU A 157 3.21 -6.61 -4.09
C LEU A 157 2.12 -6.85 -3.04
N PHE A 158 2.46 -6.68 -1.77
CA PHE A 158 1.47 -6.58 -0.71
C PHE A 158 1.07 -5.13 -0.53
N SER A 159 -0.01 -4.71 -1.16
CA SER A 159 -0.56 -3.35 -1.08
C SER A 159 -2.07 -3.44 -0.90
N PRO A 160 -2.54 -3.46 0.35
CA PRO A 160 -3.94 -3.73 0.67
C PRO A 160 -4.95 -2.81 0.02
N GLY A 161 -4.64 -1.52 -0.14
CA GLY A 161 -5.54 -0.53 -0.76
C GLY A 161 -6.73 -0.12 0.08
N TYR A 162 -6.88 -0.71 1.29
CA TYR A 162 -7.99 -0.46 2.21
C TYR A 162 -7.49 -0.37 3.66
N PRO A 163 -8.24 0.32 4.56
CA PRO A 163 -7.98 0.28 6.00
C PRO A 163 -7.97 -1.16 6.52
N SER A 164 -7.33 -1.36 7.68
CA SER A 164 -7.12 -2.72 8.23
C SER A 164 -8.44 -3.46 8.56
N GLY A 165 -9.53 -2.73 8.78
CA GLY A 165 -10.82 -3.30 9.14
C GLY A 165 -10.77 -3.96 10.52
N ASN A 166 -11.51 -5.07 10.66
CA ASN A 166 -11.53 -5.84 11.91
C ASN A 166 -10.45 -6.92 11.98
N ASP A 167 -9.74 -7.20 10.87
CA ASP A 167 -8.75 -8.27 10.81
C ASP A 167 -7.43 -7.90 11.51
N PHE A 168 -7.12 -6.59 11.58
CA PHE A 168 -5.89 -6.06 12.20
C PHE A 168 -6.17 -4.73 12.91
N LYS A 169 -5.51 -4.47 14.03
CA LYS A 169 -5.62 -3.20 14.76
C LYS A 169 -5.23 -1.99 13.90
N ASN A 170 -4.22 -2.16 13.05
CA ASN A 170 -3.71 -1.11 12.18
C ASN A 170 -2.82 -1.69 11.07
N TYR A 171 -2.36 -0.80 10.17
CA TYR A 171 -1.48 -1.19 9.07
C TYR A 171 -0.13 -1.74 9.52
N SER A 172 0.38 -1.34 10.69
CA SER A 172 1.67 -1.83 11.19
C SER A 172 1.59 -3.28 11.63
N GLU A 173 0.53 -3.65 12.36
CA GLU A 173 0.27 -5.04 12.71
C GLU A 173 0.09 -5.90 11.46
N ARG A 174 -0.69 -5.43 10.50
CA ARG A 174 -0.88 -6.08 9.20
C ARG A 174 0.43 -6.27 8.43
N GLY A 175 1.30 -5.25 8.43
CA GLY A 175 2.61 -5.32 7.78
C GLY A 175 3.56 -6.30 8.48
N LYS A 176 3.57 -6.34 9.81
CA LYS A 176 4.32 -7.32 10.60
C LYS A 176 3.84 -8.74 10.31
N TYR A 177 2.53 -8.94 10.26
CA TYR A 177 1.92 -10.22 9.95
C TYR A 177 2.36 -10.73 8.57
N PHE A 178 2.34 -9.86 7.54
CA PHE A 178 2.84 -10.21 6.22
C PHE A 178 4.31 -10.64 6.26
N ASN A 179 5.19 -9.86 6.90
CA ASN A 179 6.61 -10.19 6.97
C ASN A 179 6.86 -11.51 7.72
N LEU A 180 6.12 -11.78 8.79
CA LEU A 180 6.21 -13.04 9.55
C LEU A 180 5.83 -14.25 8.68
N LYS A 181 4.72 -14.15 7.96
CA LYS A 181 4.25 -15.23 7.08
C LYS A 181 5.21 -15.44 5.92
N LEU A 182 5.65 -14.37 5.28
CA LEU A 182 6.63 -14.42 4.19
C LEU A 182 7.94 -15.09 4.60
N GLY A 183 8.42 -14.88 5.84
CA GLY A 183 9.66 -15.47 6.34
C GLY A 183 9.74 -16.99 6.20
N LYS A 184 8.61 -17.68 6.33
CA LYS A 184 8.51 -19.15 6.15
C LYS A 184 8.82 -19.59 4.71
N TYR A 185 8.59 -18.72 3.73
CA TYR A 185 8.81 -19.02 2.31
C TYR A 185 10.20 -18.59 1.86
N LEU A 186 10.70 -17.46 2.33
CA LEU A 186 12.05 -17.00 1.98
C LEU A 186 13.16 -17.91 2.46
N SER A 187 12.96 -18.61 3.59
CA SER A 187 13.91 -19.59 4.12
C SER A 187 14.00 -20.89 3.30
N LYS A 188 12.96 -21.21 2.53
CA LYS A 188 12.91 -22.42 1.68
C LYS A 188 13.61 -22.22 0.31
N TRP A 189 13.97 -20.99 -0.04
CA TRP A 189 14.55 -20.64 -1.34
C TRP A 189 15.98 -20.09 -1.26
N LYS A 190 16.61 -20.22 -0.10
CA LYS A 190 18.05 -20.08 0.08
C LYS A 190 18.74 -21.43 -0.09
#